data_7ccfe682d8608d6df8c2846d90232037
#
_entry.id   7ccfe682d8608d6df8c2846d90232037
#
_cell.length_a   1.000
_cell.length_b   1.000
_cell.length_c   1.000
_cell.angle_alpha   90.00
_cell.angle_beta   90.00
_cell.angle_gamma   90.00
#
_symmetry.space_group_name_H-M   'P 1'
#
loop_
_entity.id
_entity.type
_entity.pdbx_description
1 polymer ?
#
loop_
_entity_poly.entity_id
_entity_poly.type
_entity_poly.pdbx_seq_one_letter_code
_entity_poly.pdbx_strand_id
1 'polypeptide(L)'
;VGTVSGSAVANVTITGAFTIPLMKKVGYRPEHAGAIEATASTGGQIMPPVMGASAFLMASFLGIPYADIMIAAAIPAVLYYLCVGMGVQLIAIKNQIRPPAEPVNKKLIIKRFPVFILPVAMLVILLLKRYSPMYAVFWAIAAILIFSFIWNLIIGEKPYTMNDLLDCVEKGALSGAYIG
;
A
#
# COMPACT_ATOMS: atom_id res chain seq x y z
N VAL A 1 0.65 -0.50 -0.60
CA VAL A 1 1.74 0.49 -0.55
C VAL A 1 1.36 1.70 -1.40
N GLY A 2 1.02 1.54 -2.69
CA GLY A 2 0.66 2.63 -3.59
C GLY A 2 -0.42 3.58 -3.10
N THR A 3 -1.43 3.07 -2.39
CA THR A 3 -2.52 3.87 -1.81
C THR A 3 -2.06 4.78 -0.66
N VAL A 4 -0.91 4.52 -0.09
CA VAL A 4 -0.34 5.31 1.03
C VAL A 4 0.75 6.24 0.53
N SER A 5 1.61 5.78 -0.40
CA SER A 5 2.67 6.62 -0.98
C SER A 5 2.13 7.68 -1.94
N GLY A 6 0.98 7.41 -2.58
CA GLY A 6 0.39 8.29 -3.58
C GLY A 6 1.24 8.48 -4.86
N SER A 7 2.36 7.78 -4.97
CA SER A 7 3.28 7.86 -6.10
C SER A 7 3.41 6.51 -6.80
N ALA A 8 3.08 6.45 -8.08
CA ALA A 8 3.23 5.24 -8.89
C ALA A 8 4.70 4.84 -9.02
N VAL A 9 5.59 5.82 -9.22
CA VAL A 9 7.04 5.59 -9.38
C VAL A 9 7.63 5.00 -8.09
N ALA A 10 7.35 5.63 -6.94
CA ALA A 10 7.78 5.13 -5.66
C ALA A 10 7.26 3.70 -5.40
N ASN A 11 6.00 3.45 -5.74
CA ASN A 11 5.42 2.13 -5.56
C ASN A 11 6.09 1.07 -6.44
N VAL A 12 6.29 1.34 -7.73
CA VAL A 12 7.01 0.42 -8.63
C VAL A 12 8.43 0.14 -8.12
N THR A 13 9.12 1.15 -7.61
CA THR A 13 10.50 0.98 -7.11
C THR A 13 10.52 0.09 -5.86
N ILE A 14 9.58 0.28 -4.94
CA ILE A 14 9.54 -0.45 -3.67
C ILE A 14 8.96 -1.86 -3.88
N THR A 15 7.78 -1.97 -4.47
CA THR A 15 7.08 -3.26 -4.60
C THR A 15 7.58 -4.07 -5.77
N GLY A 16 7.91 -3.44 -6.89
CA GLY A 16 8.38 -4.10 -8.10
C GLY A 16 9.70 -4.86 -7.92
N ALA A 17 10.56 -4.41 -6.99
CA ALA A 17 11.77 -5.12 -6.63
C ALA A 17 11.50 -6.57 -6.16
N PHE A 18 10.32 -6.82 -5.56
CA PHE A 18 9.90 -8.13 -5.06
C PHE A 18 8.87 -8.81 -5.98
N THR A 19 7.89 -8.06 -6.45
CA THR A 19 6.75 -8.60 -7.20
C THR A 19 7.14 -9.01 -8.61
N ILE A 20 7.98 -8.24 -9.32
CA ILE A 20 8.43 -8.57 -10.67
C ILE A 20 9.23 -9.88 -10.70
N PRO A 21 10.27 -10.10 -9.86
CA PRO A 21 10.96 -11.38 -9.78
C PRO A 21 10.03 -12.54 -9.40
N LEU A 22 9.07 -12.31 -8.51
CA LEU A 22 8.09 -13.33 -8.11
C LEU A 22 7.18 -13.72 -9.30
N MET A 23 6.63 -12.74 -10.01
CA MET A 23 5.81 -12.99 -11.21
C MET A 23 6.59 -13.76 -12.27
N LYS A 24 7.87 -13.42 -12.50
CA LYS A 24 8.76 -14.16 -13.43
C LYS A 24 8.98 -15.60 -12.98
N LYS A 25 9.19 -15.86 -11.69
CA LYS A 25 9.32 -17.24 -11.14
C LYS A 25 8.07 -18.09 -11.34
N VAL A 26 6.90 -17.47 -11.30
CA VAL A 26 5.60 -18.15 -11.49
C VAL A 26 5.30 -18.41 -12.97
N GLY A 27 6.05 -17.77 -13.90
CA GLY A 27 5.94 -18.01 -15.32
C GLY A 27 5.41 -16.84 -16.16
N TYR A 28 5.25 -15.66 -15.57
CA TYR A 28 4.96 -14.46 -16.36
C TYR A 28 6.18 -14.04 -17.18
N ARG A 29 5.94 -13.61 -18.40
CA ARG A 29 6.98 -13.01 -19.24
C ARG A 29 7.42 -11.67 -18.61
N PRO A 30 8.71 -11.28 -18.73
CA PRO A 30 9.23 -10.05 -18.14
C PRO A 30 8.41 -8.80 -18.49
N GLU A 31 7.96 -8.69 -19.74
CA GLU A 31 7.17 -7.57 -20.24
C GLU A 31 5.82 -7.48 -19.54
N HIS A 32 5.15 -8.64 -19.37
CA HIS A 32 3.87 -8.70 -18.65
C HIS A 32 4.05 -8.38 -17.17
N ALA A 33 5.10 -8.91 -16.52
CA ALA A 33 5.36 -8.64 -15.11
C ALA A 33 5.60 -7.14 -14.85
N GLY A 34 6.40 -6.49 -15.71
CA GLY A 34 6.64 -5.04 -15.63
C GLY A 34 5.37 -4.21 -15.90
N ALA A 35 4.58 -4.59 -16.92
CA ALA A 35 3.34 -3.92 -17.25
C ALA A 35 2.28 -4.04 -16.12
N ILE A 36 2.13 -5.22 -15.53
CA ILE A 36 1.23 -5.48 -14.41
C ILE A 36 1.62 -4.61 -13.21
N GLU A 37 2.90 -4.60 -12.85
CA GLU A 37 3.40 -3.80 -11.74
C GLU A 37 3.19 -2.30 -11.96
N ALA A 38 3.54 -1.79 -13.14
CA ALA A 38 3.35 -0.38 -13.49
C ALA A 38 1.87 0.03 -13.45
N THR A 39 1.00 -0.80 -14.02
CA THR A 39 -0.44 -0.54 -14.05
C THR A 39 -1.03 -0.60 -12.64
N ALA A 40 -0.71 -1.63 -11.84
CA ALA A 40 -1.19 -1.75 -10.47
C ALA A 40 -0.71 -0.58 -9.59
N SER A 41 0.52 -0.14 -9.78
CA SER A 41 1.10 1.00 -9.05
C SER A 41 0.44 2.32 -9.41
N THR A 42 0.11 2.53 -10.70
CA THR A 42 -0.62 3.71 -11.16
C THR A 42 -2.00 3.81 -10.51
N GLY A 43 -2.70 2.69 -10.36
CA GLY A 43 -3.98 2.65 -9.66
C GLY A 43 -3.91 3.08 -8.20
N GLY A 44 -2.74 2.97 -7.55
CA GLY A 44 -2.53 3.44 -6.19
C GLY A 44 -2.73 4.95 -6.02
N GLN A 45 -2.55 5.74 -7.09
CA GLN A 45 -2.76 7.19 -7.04
C GLN A 45 -4.23 7.61 -6.97
N ILE A 46 -5.14 6.75 -7.42
CA ILE A 46 -6.58 7.00 -7.38
C ILE A 46 -7.30 6.23 -6.28
N MET A 47 -6.63 5.26 -5.66
CA MET A 47 -7.24 4.41 -4.63
C MET A 47 -7.13 5.05 -3.25
N PRO A 48 -8.28 5.30 -2.56
CA PRO A 48 -8.25 5.74 -1.17
C PRO A 48 -7.42 4.78 -0.28
N PRO A 49 -6.86 5.26 0.86
CA PRO A 49 -7.22 6.48 1.55
C PRO A 49 -6.39 7.72 1.21
N VAL A 50 -5.12 7.60 0.81
CA VAL A 50 -4.25 8.77 0.66
C VAL A 50 -4.24 9.32 -0.76
N MET A 51 -4.32 8.44 -1.77
CA MET A 51 -4.29 8.81 -3.20
C MET A 51 -3.02 9.58 -3.58
N GLY A 52 -2.98 10.17 -4.77
CA GLY A 52 -1.88 11.02 -5.23
C GLY A 52 -2.07 12.49 -4.89
N ALA A 53 -1.02 13.29 -5.08
CA ALA A 53 -1.03 14.74 -4.84
C ALA A 53 -2.16 15.46 -5.60
N SER A 54 -2.56 14.95 -6.76
CA SER A 54 -3.67 15.47 -7.56
C SER A 54 -5.01 15.52 -6.79
N ALA A 55 -5.25 14.59 -5.88
CA ALA A 55 -6.47 14.58 -5.08
C ALA A 55 -6.53 15.75 -4.07
N PHE A 56 -5.38 16.14 -3.50
CA PHE A 56 -5.28 17.32 -2.64
C PHE A 56 -5.48 18.62 -3.42
N LEU A 57 -4.86 18.69 -4.62
CA LEU A 57 -5.07 19.83 -5.51
C LEU A 57 -6.53 19.96 -5.92
N MET A 58 -7.18 18.84 -6.26
CA MET A 58 -8.59 18.80 -6.62
C MET A 58 -9.48 19.31 -5.47
N ALA A 59 -9.24 18.86 -4.23
CA ALA A 59 -9.96 19.34 -3.06
C ALA A 59 -9.79 20.86 -2.86
N SER A 60 -8.56 21.36 -3.06
CA SER A 60 -8.24 22.77 -2.94
C SER A 60 -8.90 23.61 -4.02
N PHE A 61 -8.88 23.19 -5.28
CA PHE A 61 -9.50 23.93 -6.39
C PHE A 61 -11.02 23.95 -6.33
N LEU A 62 -11.62 22.85 -5.90
CA LEU A 62 -13.07 22.74 -5.77
C LEU A 62 -13.61 23.35 -4.46
N GLY A 63 -12.74 23.66 -3.51
CA GLY A 63 -13.14 24.16 -2.20
C GLY A 63 -13.97 23.18 -1.37
N ILE A 64 -13.80 21.86 -1.59
CA ILE A 64 -14.52 20.80 -0.89
C ILE A 64 -13.58 20.00 0.01
N PRO A 65 -14.11 19.38 1.09
CA PRO A 65 -13.30 18.54 1.96
C PRO A 65 -12.65 17.36 1.20
N TYR A 66 -11.42 17.03 1.54
CA TYR A 66 -10.71 15.88 0.97
C TYR A 66 -11.48 14.55 1.11
N ALA A 67 -12.23 14.38 2.21
CA ALA A 67 -13.06 13.21 2.43
C ALA A 67 -14.09 12.98 1.32
N ASP A 68 -14.65 14.04 0.78
CA ASP A 68 -15.66 13.95 -0.28
C ASP A 68 -15.01 13.50 -1.60
N ILE A 69 -13.80 13.99 -1.91
CA ILE A 69 -12.98 13.51 -3.03
C ILE A 69 -12.65 12.02 -2.85
N MET A 70 -12.24 11.62 -1.65
CA MET A 70 -11.90 10.24 -1.33
C MET A 70 -13.08 9.28 -1.56
N ILE A 71 -14.28 9.66 -1.13
CA ILE A 71 -15.49 8.85 -1.32
C ILE A 71 -15.84 8.77 -2.81
N ALA A 72 -15.79 9.89 -3.53
CA ALA A 72 -16.08 9.92 -4.96
C ALA A 72 -15.08 9.08 -5.79
N ALA A 73 -13.81 9.08 -5.41
CA ALA A 73 -12.76 8.30 -6.07
C ALA A 73 -12.85 6.79 -5.81
N ALA A 74 -13.56 6.35 -4.77
CA ALA A 74 -13.62 4.94 -4.40
C ALA A 74 -14.22 4.07 -5.52
N ILE A 75 -15.31 4.53 -6.17
CA ILE A 75 -15.98 3.76 -7.24
C ILE A 75 -15.06 3.57 -8.45
N PRO A 76 -14.51 4.64 -9.07
CA PRO A 76 -13.60 4.47 -10.21
C PRO A 76 -12.34 3.71 -9.85
N ALA A 77 -11.83 3.84 -8.62
CA ALA A 77 -10.67 3.07 -8.15
C ALA A 77 -10.96 1.56 -8.08
N VAL A 78 -12.12 1.17 -7.54
CA VAL A 78 -12.53 -0.24 -7.49
C VAL A 78 -12.69 -0.80 -8.91
N LEU A 79 -13.35 -0.07 -9.81
CA LEU A 79 -13.49 -0.48 -11.21
C LEU A 79 -12.14 -0.64 -11.90
N TYR A 80 -11.20 0.28 -11.66
CA TYR A 80 -9.84 0.19 -12.18
C TYR A 80 -9.16 -1.11 -11.75
N TYR A 81 -9.17 -1.43 -10.46
CA TYR A 81 -8.53 -2.66 -9.96
C TYR A 81 -9.25 -3.93 -10.39
N LEU A 82 -10.56 -3.89 -10.58
CA LEU A 82 -11.29 -5.01 -11.19
C LEU A 82 -10.83 -5.24 -12.63
N CYS A 83 -10.68 -4.20 -13.44
CA CYS A 83 -10.16 -4.32 -14.80
C CYS A 83 -8.72 -4.84 -14.83
N VAL A 84 -7.85 -4.32 -13.96
CA VAL A 84 -6.46 -4.81 -13.83
C VAL A 84 -6.45 -6.28 -13.43
N GLY A 85 -7.24 -6.66 -12.43
CA GLY A 85 -7.35 -8.04 -11.96
C GLY A 85 -7.84 -8.99 -13.06
N MET A 86 -8.86 -8.60 -13.82
CA MET A 86 -9.32 -9.37 -14.99
C MET A 86 -8.21 -9.50 -16.04
N GLY A 87 -7.48 -8.42 -16.33
CA GLY A 87 -6.35 -8.45 -17.27
C GLY A 87 -5.26 -9.42 -16.84
N VAL A 88 -4.86 -9.37 -15.57
CA VAL A 88 -3.88 -10.31 -14.97
C VAL A 88 -4.36 -11.75 -15.08
N GLN A 89 -5.63 -12.01 -14.76
CA GLN A 89 -6.22 -13.34 -14.85
C GLN A 89 -6.24 -13.87 -16.29
N LEU A 90 -6.63 -13.05 -17.25
CA LEU A 90 -6.64 -13.43 -18.67
C LEU A 90 -5.23 -13.73 -19.19
N ILE A 91 -4.23 -12.94 -18.79
CA ILE A 91 -2.82 -13.20 -19.12
C ILE A 91 -2.36 -14.52 -18.51
N ALA A 92 -2.74 -14.80 -17.26
CA ALA A 92 -2.40 -16.05 -16.58
C ALA A 92 -3.00 -17.27 -17.30
N ILE A 93 -4.27 -17.21 -17.67
CA ILE A 93 -4.96 -18.28 -18.41
C ILE A 93 -4.31 -18.48 -19.78
N LYS A 94 -4.10 -17.40 -20.53
CA LYS A 94 -3.51 -17.45 -21.87
C LYS A 94 -2.11 -18.09 -21.87
N ASN A 95 -1.31 -17.80 -20.86
CA ASN A 95 0.06 -18.32 -20.74
C ASN A 95 0.14 -19.60 -19.91
N GLN A 96 -1.00 -20.20 -19.51
CA GLN A 96 -1.09 -21.43 -18.70
C GLN A 96 -0.25 -21.36 -17.42
N ILE A 97 -0.21 -20.18 -16.79
CA ILE A 97 0.56 -19.94 -15.56
C ILE A 97 -0.11 -20.68 -14.42
N ARG A 98 0.62 -21.55 -13.75
CA ARG A 98 0.14 -22.31 -12.61
C ARG A 98 0.54 -21.61 -11.31
N PRO A 99 -0.35 -21.60 -10.29
CA PRO A 99 0.03 -21.06 -8.98
C PRO A 99 1.21 -21.86 -8.41
N PRO A 100 2.10 -21.19 -7.62
CA PRO A 100 3.20 -21.88 -6.98
C PRO A 100 2.68 -22.96 -6.03
N ALA A 101 3.35 -24.13 -6.03
CA ALA A 101 2.98 -25.26 -5.19
C ALA A 101 3.31 -25.05 -3.69
N GLU A 102 3.97 -23.97 -3.33
CA GLU A 102 4.36 -23.72 -1.95
C GLU A 102 3.14 -23.39 -1.08
N PRO A 103 2.94 -24.12 0.03
CA PRO A 103 1.82 -23.89 0.91
C PRO A 103 1.99 -22.55 1.62
N VAL A 104 1.08 -21.62 1.37
CA VAL A 104 1.04 -20.34 2.08
C VAL A 104 0.70 -20.58 3.55
N ASN A 105 1.55 -20.14 4.47
CA ASN A 105 1.29 -20.25 5.90
C ASN A 105 0.24 -19.23 6.34
N LYS A 106 -1.04 -19.60 6.16
CA LYS A 106 -2.20 -18.76 6.49
C LYS A 106 -2.20 -18.29 7.95
N LYS A 107 -1.69 -19.11 8.88
CA LYS A 107 -1.62 -18.73 10.30
C LYS A 107 -0.70 -17.53 10.55
N LEU A 108 0.43 -17.46 9.85
CA LEU A 108 1.36 -16.34 9.97
C LEU A 108 0.77 -15.05 9.41
N ILE A 109 0.05 -15.15 8.28
CA ILE A 109 -0.63 -14.00 7.67
C ILE A 109 -1.70 -13.46 8.61
N ILE A 110 -2.59 -14.32 9.12
CA ILE A 110 -3.65 -13.91 10.05
C ILE A 110 -3.08 -13.30 11.33
N LYS A 111 -1.96 -13.84 11.83
CA LYS A 111 -1.31 -13.35 13.05
C LYS A 111 -0.71 -11.93 12.87
N ARG A 112 -0.22 -11.57 11.69
CA ARG A 112 0.37 -10.26 11.40
C ARG A 112 -0.60 -9.24 10.79
N PHE A 113 -1.77 -9.69 10.36
CA PHE A 113 -2.79 -8.87 9.71
C PHE A 113 -3.29 -7.67 10.55
N PRO A 114 -3.53 -7.81 11.87
CA PRO A 114 -4.01 -6.71 12.71
C PRO A 114 -3.03 -5.54 12.79
N VAL A 115 -1.72 -5.80 12.78
CA VAL A 115 -0.68 -4.77 12.84
C VAL A 115 -0.75 -3.81 11.65
N PHE A 116 -1.18 -4.32 10.50
CA PHE A 116 -1.32 -3.52 9.28
C PHE A 116 -2.68 -2.83 9.20
N ILE A 117 -3.76 -3.55 9.53
CA ILE A 117 -5.12 -3.03 9.34
C ILE A 117 -5.46 -1.90 10.31
N LEU A 118 -5.04 -2.01 11.57
CA LEU A 118 -5.44 -1.04 12.59
C LEU A 118 -4.97 0.39 12.29
N PRO A 119 -3.71 0.65 11.91
CA PRO A 119 -3.27 1.99 11.53
C PRO A 119 -3.97 2.51 10.26
N VAL A 120 -4.19 1.64 9.28
CA VAL A 120 -4.91 2.01 8.04
C VAL A 120 -6.37 2.37 8.35
N ALA A 121 -7.03 1.57 9.19
CA ALA A 121 -8.39 1.87 9.64
C ALA A 121 -8.47 3.20 10.42
N MET A 122 -7.49 3.47 11.31
CA MET A 122 -7.39 4.73 12.03
C MET A 122 -7.25 5.92 11.08
N LEU A 123 -6.37 5.80 10.08
CA LEU A 123 -6.19 6.82 9.05
C LEU A 123 -7.49 7.10 8.31
N VAL A 124 -8.19 6.06 7.83
CA VAL A 124 -9.48 6.19 7.14
C VAL A 124 -10.53 6.88 8.03
N ILE A 125 -10.64 6.45 9.30
CA ILE A 125 -11.60 7.03 10.25
C ILE A 125 -11.33 8.52 10.48
N LEU A 126 -10.06 8.92 10.64
CA LEU A 126 -9.70 10.33 10.84
C LEU A 126 -10.01 11.17 9.60
N LEU A 127 -9.74 10.65 8.39
CA LEU A 127 -10.09 11.33 7.15
C LEU A 127 -11.62 11.47 6.98
N LEU A 128 -12.39 10.43 7.29
CA LEU A 128 -13.86 10.49 7.25
C LEU A 128 -14.43 11.47 8.27
N LYS A 129 -13.77 11.65 9.41
CA LYS A 129 -14.11 12.69 10.40
C LYS A 129 -13.69 14.10 9.96
N ARG A 130 -13.22 14.26 8.72
CA ARG A 130 -12.79 15.54 8.11
C ARG A 130 -11.59 16.20 8.81
N TYR A 131 -10.77 15.44 9.51
CA TYR A 131 -9.47 15.93 9.97
C TYR A 131 -8.54 16.14 8.77
N SER A 132 -7.55 17.05 8.95
CA SER A 132 -6.57 17.28 7.88
C SER A 132 -5.76 16.01 7.60
N PRO A 133 -5.40 15.75 6.32
CA PRO A 133 -4.60 14.58 5.95
C PRO A 133 -3.28 14.48 6.71
N MET A 134 -2.61 15.61 6.94
CA MET A 134 -1.36 15.66 7.71
C MET A 134 -1.55 15.17 9.14
N TYR A 135 -2.64 15.60 9.80
CA TYR A 135 -3.01 15.13 11.14
C TYR A 135 -3.32 13.64 11.17
N ALA A 136 -4.08 13.15 10.18
CA ALA A 136 -4.44 11.75 10.09
C ALA A 136 -3.21 10.84 9.88
N VAL A 137 -2.28 11.24 9.01
CA VAL A 137 -1.03 10.51 8.76
C VAL A 137 -0.12 10.51 9.99
N PHE A 138 0.03 11.64 10.68
CA PHE A 138 0.84 11.71 11.91
C PHE A 138 0.36 10.70 12.95
N TRP A 139 -0.94 10.66 13.23
CA TRP A 139 -1.52 9.71 14.19
C TRP A 139 -1.47 8.26 13.70
N ALA A 140 -1.60 8.02 12.40
CA ALA A 140 -1.45 6.67 11.82
C ALA A 140 0.00 6.15 12.01
N ILE A 141 1.01 7.00 11.79
CA ILE A 141 2.42 6.63 12.03
C ILE A 141 2.65 6.34 13.52
N ALA A 142 2.17 7.20 14.41
CA ALA A 142 2.27 6.97 15.85
C ALA A 142 1.60 5.65 16.26
N ALA A 143 0.43 5.35 15.71
CA ALA A 143 -0.29 4.11 15.95
C ALA A 143 0.48 2.88 15.46
N ILE A 144 1.15 2.95 14.29
CA ILE A 144 1.99 1.84 13.79
C ILE A 144 3.10 1.54 14.79
N LEU A 145 3.82 2.56 15.27
CA LEU A 145 4.94 2.38 16.19
C LEU A 145 4.47 1.77 17.52
N ILE A 146 3.45 2.35 18.13
CA ILE A 146 2.91 1.90 19.42
C ILE A 146 2.33 0.49 19.30
N PHE A 147 1.50 0.25 18.28
CA PHE A 147 0.82 -1.02 18.13
C PHE A 147 1.77 -2.14 17.71
N SER A 148 2.76 -1.86 16.86
CA SER A 148 3.80 -2.83 16.49
C SER A 148 4.62 -3.25 17.70
N PHE A 149 4.95 -2.31 18.60
CA PHE A 149 5.67 -2.60 19.84
C PHE A 149 4.84 -3.48 20.78
N ILE A 150 3.59 -3.11 21.04
CA ILE A 150 2.67 -3.86 21.91
C ILE A 150 2.41 -5.26 21.33
N TRP A 151 2.17 -5.35 20.02
CA TRP A 151 1.86 -6.62 19.37
C TRP A 151 3.03 -7.59 19.38
N ASN A 152 4.24 -7.08 19.22
CA ASN A 152 5.46 -7.87 19.31
C ASN A 152 5.68 -8.43 20.72
N LEU A 153 5.33 -7.65 21.75
CA LEU A 153 5.36 -8.08 23.15
C LEU A 153 4.35 -9.21 23.41
N ILE A 154 3.15 -9.14 22.83
CA ILE A 154 2.08 -10.14 22.98
C ILE A 154 2.44 -11.45 22.26
N ILE A 155 3.09 -11.37 21.09
CA ILE A 155 3.43 -12.54 20.28
C ILE A 155 4.67 -13.28 20.82
N GLY A 156 5.47 -12.63 21.69
CA GLY A 156 6.70 -13.20 22.25
C GLY A 156 7.85 -13.27 21.22
N GLU A 157 7.79 -12.50 20.14
CA GLU A 157 8.95 -12.27 19.27
C GLU A 157 9.88 -11.27 19.94
N LYS A 158 11.19 -11.31 19.61
CA LYS A 158 12.18 -10.39 20.20
C LYS A 158 11.70 -8.95 20.09
N PRO A 159 11.68 -8.18 21.20
CA PRO A 159 11.28 -6.78 21.12
C PRO A 159 12.23 -6.02 20.18
N TYR A 160 11.66 -5.10 19.41
CA TYR A 160 12.47 -4.21 18.59
C TYR A 160 13.43 -3.44 19.49
N THR A 161 14.71 -3.51 19.17
CA THR A 161 15.73 -2.74 19.85
C THR A 161 15.60 -1.27 19.42
N MET A 162 15.99 -0.33 20.30
CA MET A 162 16.00 1.10 19.96
C MET A 162 16.77 1.37 18.66
N ASN A 163 17.81 0.60 18.39
CA ASN A 163 18.59 0.68 17.15
C ASN A 163 17.76 0.26 15.91
N ASP A 164 16.88 -0.73 16.02
CA ASP A 164 16.00 -1.14 14.92
C ASP A 164 14.98 -0.03 14.59
N LEU A 165 14.50 0.69 15.60
CA LEU A 165 13.62 1.84 15.43
C LEU A 165 14.35 3.01 14.76
N LEU A 166 15.56 3.32 15.18
CA LEU A 166 16.40 4.36 14.57
C LEU A 166 16.71 4.01 13.11
N ASP A 167 17.08 2.77 12.82
CA ASP A 167 17.30 2.27 11.46
C ASP A 167 16.05 2.39 10.58
N CYS A 168 14.88 2.10 11.12
CA CYS A 168 13.62 2.26 10.37
C CYS A 168 13.32 3.74 10.07
N VAL A 169 13.55 4.64 11.02
CA VAL A 169 13.35 6.07 10.84
C VAL A 169 14.36 6.63 9.83
N GLU A 170 15.64 6.25 9.95
CA GLU A 170 16.69 6.67 9.02
C GLU A 170 16.41 6.20 7.59
N LYS A 171 16.09 4.93 7.40
CA LYS A 171 15.74 4.37 6.08
C LYS A 171 14.47 5.01 5.51
N GLY A 172 13.48 5.28 6.37
CA GLY A 172 12.25 5.97 5.99
C GLY A 172 12.51 7.41 5.53
N ALA A 173 13.34 8.15 6.27
CA ALA A 173 13.72 9.52 5.93
C ALA A 173 14.56 9.60 4.64
N LEU A 174 15.53 8.68 4.48
CA LEU A 174 16.31 8.57 3.25
C LEU A 174 15.43 8.24 2.05
N SER A 175 14.51 7.28 2.19
CA SER A 175 13.57 6.94 1.12
C SER A 175 12.65 8.11 0.76
N GLY A 176 12.20 8.87 1.76
CA GLY A 176 11.40 10.08 1.54
C GLY A 176 12.18 11.17 0.80
N ALA A 177 13.46 11.37 1.16
CA ALA A 177 14.34 12.35 0.50
C ALA A 177 14.68 11.98 -0.96
N TYR A 178 14.67 10.68 -1.31
CA TYR A 178 14.88 10.23 -2.70
C TYR A 178 13.65 10.42 -3.59
N ILE A 179 12.46 10.59 -3.01
CA ILE A 179 11.19 10.65 -3.74
C ILE A 179 10.69 12.09 -3.90
N GLY A 180 11.16 13.01 -3.06
CA GLY A 180 10.84 14.45 -3.12
C GLY A 180 11.79 15.20 -4.00
#